data_b763b1ef698ed4047b81a56a97aced39
#
_entry.id   b763b1ef698ed4047b81a56a97aced39
#
_cell.length_a   1.000
_cell.length_b   1.000
_cell.length_c   1.000
_cell.angle_alpha   90.00
_cell.angle_beta   90.00
_cell.angle_gamma   90.00
#
_symmetry.space_group_name_H-M   'P 1'
#
loop_
_entity.id
_entity.type
_entity.pdbx_description
1 polymer ?
#
loop_
_entity_poly.entity_id
_entity_poly.type
_entity_poly.pdbx_seq_one_letter_code
_entity_poly.pdbx_strand_id
1 'polypeptide(L)'
;MNDLKNLLDLIEKENPEERLNKFSQSIERIKKEKGHQTAYNILLRLEAVFGLRKPSVAVYDNALHFIGGAQKYGCTMAESLQENFDVTFISHKKVSLDQLQDWYGLDLKKCKIKVIKIPFFEKRKEEKDTFDAGEVDLKKENPFHFISRESGEYDIFINNCMLEMVYPLSNISEFVCHFPEREKSRFFHVDKYTHILCNSQYTGEWIKRKWDLDPDKVFYPPVEMAGALGRMNKEKIILSVSRFELSGKKQQLEMVKIFEKMTRKHPEITREWKMVIAGGSHEKNPYLERVKKTSQSLPFGKVILKINISLDELKELYQKASIFWHLAGLEQIDPDRAEHFGMTTVEAMQNRCVPVVYKGGGQKEIVEDQVSGLFFETRDELMDKTIELIDSKTRLEEMGRSAYERGKEFNKEKFQNRVKKHFEKVLKGYLSV
;
A
#
# COMPACT_ATOMS: atom_id res chain seq x y z
N MET A 1 -29.50 -10.33 -10.09
CA MET A 1 -30.53 -9.34 -9.71
C MET A 1 -31.94 -9.94 -9.71
N ASN A 2 -32.39 -10.57 -10.78
CA ASN A 2 -33.77 -11.12 -10.81
C ASN A 2 -34.08 -12.14 -9.71
N ASP A 3 -33.17 -13.04 -9.34
CA ASP A 3 -33.45 -14.08 -8.34
C ASP A 3 -33.64 -13.50 -6.93
N LEU A 4 -32.83 -12.51 -6.55
CA LEU A 4 -32.96 -11.85 -5.24
C LEU A 4 -34.29 -11.10 -5.14
N LYS A 5 -34.66 -10.37 -6.19
CA LYS A 5 -35.94 -9.65 -6.26
C LYS A 5 -37.13 -10.61 -6.18
N ASN A 6 -37.08 -11.72 -6.93
CA ASN A 6 -38.11 -12.74 -6.90
C ASN A 6 -38.25 -13.37 -5.51
N LEU A 7 -37.14 -13.61 -4.77
CA LEU A 7 -37.15 -14.12 -3.42
C LEU A 7 -37.76 -13.11 -2.43
N LEU A 8 -37.47 -11.83 -2.58
CA LEU A 8 -38.04 -10.77 -1.75
C LEU A 8 -39.54 -10.60 -2.01
N ASP A 9 -39.97 -10.61 -3.27
CA ASP A 9 -41.40 -10.56 -3.62
C ASP A 9 -42.17 -11.73 -3.04
N LEU A 10 -41.54 -12.92 -2.93
CA LEU A 10 -42.16 -14.10 -2.24
C LEU A 10 -42.29 -13.88 -0.74
N ILE A 11 -41.31 -13.22 -0.11
CA ILE A 11 -41.34 -12.97 1.34
C ILE A 11 -42.42 -11.94 1.73
N GLU A 12 -42.76 -11.01 0.85
CA GLU A 12 -43.71 -9.94 1.15
C GLU A 12 -45.19 -10.31 0.90
N LYS A 13 -45.47 -11.24 0.02
CA LYS A 13 -46.80 -11.42 -0.56
C LYS A 13 -47.62 -12.64 -0.10
N GLU A 14 -47.06 -13.60 0.69
CA GLU A 14 -47.72 -14.87 0.94
C GLU A 14 -47.86 -15.29 2.41
N ASN A 15 -48.73 -16.29 2.68
CA ASN A 15 -48.94 -16.94 3.97
C ASN A 15 -47.61 -17.57 4.48
N PRO A 16 -47.25 -17.49 5.78
CA PRO A 16 -45.98 -17.93 6.32
C PRO A 16 -45.53 -19.35 5.96
N GLU A 17 -46.43 -20.32 5.92
CA GLU A 17 -46.08 -21.72 5.59
C GLU A 17 -45.81 -21.94 4.11
N GLU A 18 -46.61 -21.34 3.22
CA GLU A 18 -46.37 -21.39 1.76
C GLU A 18 -45.12 -20.63 1.37
N ARG A 19 -44.83 -19.55 2.08
CA ARG A 19 -43.65 -18.70 1.93
C ARG A 19 -42.37 -19.49 2.12
N LEU A 20 -42.24 -20.26 3.21
CA LEU A 20 -41.07 -21.05 3.54
C LEU A 20 -40.83 -22.15 2.48
N ASN A 21 -41.90 -22.83 2.05
CA ASN A 21 -41.79 -23.88 1.04
C ASN A 21 -41.36 -23.34 -0.32
N LYS A 22 -41.94 -22.24 -0.79
CA LYS A 22 -41.56 -21.61 -2.05
C LYS A 22 -40.15 -21.01 -2.04
N PHE A 23 -39.76 -20.41 -0.89
CA PHE A 23 -38.41 -19.91 -0.68
C PHE A 23 -37.38 -21.05 -0.77
N SER A 24 -37.60 -22.15 -0.03
CA SER A 24 -36.71 -23.32 -0.06
C SER A 24 -36.62 -23.91 -1.47
N GLN A 25 -37.74 -24.06 -2.19
CA GLN A 25 -37.77 -24.55 -3.55
C GLN A 25 -37.01 -23.62 -4.50
N SER A 26 -37.12 -22.32 -4.31
CA SER A 26 -36.40 -21.32 -5.13
C SER A 26 -34.87 -21.37 -4.88
N ILE A 27 -34.46 -21.51 -3.63
CA ILE A 27 -33.03 -21.69 -3.28
C ILE A 27 -32.49 -22.99 -3.88
N GLU A 28 -33.19 -24.11 -3.76
CA GLU A 28 -32.76 -25.38 -4.35
C GLU A 28 -32.70 -25.33 -5.90
N ARG A 29 -33.64 -24.62 -6.51
CA ARG A 29 -33.60 -24.37 -7.96
C ARG A 29 -32.33 -23.57 -8.35
N ILE A 30 -32.07 -22.44 -7.66
CA ILE A 30 -30.89 -21.61 -7.89
C ILE A 30 -29.60 -22.44 -7.70
N LYS A 31 -29.54 -23.25 -6.63
CA LYS A 31 -28.43 -24.13 -6.35
C LYS A 31 -28.19 -25.13 -7.48
N LYS A 32 -29.26 -25.72 -8.03
CA LYS A 32 -29.21 -26.66 -9.15
C LYS A 32 -28.80 -25.98 -10.47
N GLU A 33 -29.34 -24.80 -10.76
CA GLU A 33 -29.13 -24.09 -12.01
C GLU A 33 -27.83 -23.27 -12.04
N LYS A 34 -27.45 -22.65 -10.92
CA LYS A 34 -26.35 -21.66 -10.83
C LYS A 34 -25.24 -22.05 -9.85
N GLY A 35 -25.38 -23.16 -9.15
CA GLY A 35 -24.39 -23.69 -8.22
C GLY A 35 -24.55 -23.22 -6.77
N HIS A 36 -23.92 -23.98 -5.87
CA HIS A 36 -23.98 -23.77 -4.42
C HIS A 36 -23.52 -22.38 -3.97
N GLN A 37 -22.39 -21.88 -4.55
CA GLN A 37 -21.86 -20.59 -4.17
C GLN A 37 -22.81 -19.44 -4.48
N THR A 38 -23.49 -19.47 -5.64
CA THR A 38 -24.49 -18.45 -5.99
C THR A 38 -25.66 -18.44 -5.01
N ALA A 39 -26.17 -19.63 -4.66
CA ALA A 39 -27.26 -19.74 -3.67
C ALA A 39 -26.80 -19.21 -2.30
N TYR A 40 -25.60 -19.56 -1.86
CA TYR A 40 -25.03 -19.09 -0.60
C TYR A 40 -24.85 -17.56 -0.57
N ASN A 41 -24.29 -16.98 -1.63
CA ASN A 41 -24.14 -15.54 -1.76
C ASN A 41 -25.47 -14.77 -1.69
N ILE A 42 -26.54 -15.35 -2.26
CA ILE A 42 -27.89 -14.76 -2.17
C ILE A 42 -28.39 -14.81 -0.72
N LEU A 43 -28.19 -15.91 -0.01
CA LEU A 43 -28.58 -16.02 1.40
C LEU A 43 -27.83 -15.02 2.27
N LEU A 44 -26.51 -14.93 2.12
CA LEU A 44 -25.69 -13.93 2.83
C LEU A 44 -26.22 -12.50 2.60
N ARG A 45 -26.54 -12.17 1.36
CA ARG A 45 -27.06 -10.85 1.01
C ARG A 45 -28.44 -10.59 1.62
N LEU A 46 -29.33 -11.58 1.62
CA LEU A 46 -30.66 -11.46 2.24
C LEU A 46 -30.56 -11.19 3.73
N GLU A 47 -29.70 -11.91 4.46
CA GLU A 47 -29.46 -11.65 5.89
C GLU A 47 -29.02 -10.21 6.16
N ALA A 48 -28.14 -9.65 5.32
CA ALA A 48 -27.70 -8.27 5.43
C ALA A 48 -28.81 -7.27 5.09
N VAL A 49 -29.60 -7.53 4.02
CA VAL A 49 -30.74 -6.69 3.60
C VAL A 49 -31.81 -6.61 4.69
N PHE A 50 -32.09 -7.72 5.37
CA PHE A 50 -33.03 -7.75 6.48
C PHE A 50 -32.47 -7.28 7.83
N GLY A 51 -31.21 -6.83 7.86
CA GLY A 51 -30.56 -6.35 9.07
C GLY A 51 -30.32 -7.43 10.13
N LEU A 52 -30.31 -8.71 9.75
CA LEU A 52 -30.04 -9.82 10.66
C LEU A 52 -28.57 -9.87 11.10
N ARG A 53 -27.70 -9.28 10.33
CA ARG A 53 -26.27 -9.10 10.62
C ARG A 53 -25.70 -7.89 9.88
N LYS A 54 -24.53 -7.43 10.30
CA LYS A 54 -23.72 -6.50 9.48
C LYS A 54 -23.13 -7.25 8.28
N PRO A 55 -23.00 -6.60 7.11
CA PRO A 55 -22.25 -7.17 6.01
C PRO A 55 -20.81 -7.46 6.43
N SER A 56 -20.29 -8.60 6.00
CA SER A 56 -18.94 -9.06 6.33
C SER A 56 -17.92 -8.66 5.25
N VAL A 57 -16.73 -8.26 5.70
CA VAL A 57 -15.60 -7.90 4.83
C VAL A 57 -14.38 -8.74 5.18
N ALA A 58 -13.82 -9.43 4.20
CA ALA A 58 -12.51 -10.03 4.34
C ALA A 58 -11.43 -9.15 3.71
N VAL A 59 -10.37 -8.86 4.46
CA VAL A 59 -9.15 -8.19 3.95
C VAL A 59 -8.04 -9.22 3.91
N TYR A 60 -7.70 -9.68 2.71
CA TYR A 60 -6.67 -10.68 2.50
C TYR A 60 -5.30 -10.03 2.27
N ASP A 61 -4.32 -10.41 3.08
CA ASP A 61 -2.93 -10.03 2.92
C ASP A 61 -1.99 -11.20 3.28
N ASN A 62 -1.21 -11.66 2.30
CA ASN A 62 -0.28 -12.79 2.46
C ASN A 62 0.96 -12.45 3.30
N ALA A 63 1.24 -11.17 3.50
CA ALA A 63 2.39 -10.64 4.21
C ALA A 63 2.01 -9.79 5.44
N LEU A 64 0.82 -10.00 6.00
CA LEU A 64 0.29 -9.21 7.13
C LEU A 64 1.20 -9.21 8.37
N HIS A 65 2.05 -10.24 8.51
CA HIS A 65 3.04 -10.38 9.59
C HIS A 65 4.33 -9.57 9.38
N PHE A 66 4.43 -8.77 8.30
CA PHE A 66 5.53 -7.84 8.06
C PHE A 66 5.09 -6.40 8.15
N ILE A 67 6.03 -5.53 8.54
CA ILE A 67 5.82 -4.08 8.50
C ILE A 67 6.08 -3.58 7.08
N GLY A 68 5.05 -2.99 6.46
CA GLY A 68 5.15 -2.44 5.11
C GLY A 68 4.04 -1.46 4.75
N GLY A 69 4.26 -0.71 3.67
CA GLY A 69 3.28 0.27 3.17
C GLY A 69 1.97 -0.35 2.69
N ALA A 70 2.04 -1.51 2.02
CA ALA A 70 0.86 -2.25 1.57
C ALA A 70 0.04 -2.76 2.76
N GLN A 71 0.69 -3.29 3.81
CA GLN A 71 0.03 -3.73 5.03
C GLN A 71 -0.62 -2.55 5.78
N LYS A 72 0.08 -1.41 5.90
CA LYS A 72 -0.50 -0.18 6.45
C LYS A 72 -1.73 0.27 5.68
N TYR A 73 -1.69 0.17 4.35
CA TYR A 73 -2.82 0.49 3.48
C TYR A 73 -4.06 -0.38 3.80
N GLY A 74 -3.89 -1.72 3.80
CA GLY A 74 -4.98 -2.66 4.11
C GLY A 74 -5.51 -2.51 5.54
N CYS A 75 -4.61 -2.33 6.53
CA CYS A 75 -5.00 -2.11 7.93
C CYS A 75 -5.77 -0.79 8.12
N THR A 76 -5.36 0.30 7.46
CA THR A 76 -6.09 1.59 7.54
C THR A 76 -7.44 1.51 6.82
N MET A 77 -7.53 0.72 5.75
CA MET A 77 -8.82 0.43 5.10
C MET A 77 -9.75 -0.32 6.05
N ALA A 78 -9.26 -1.37 6.72
CA ALA A 78 -10.03 -2.13 7.72
C ALA A 78 -10.48 -1.25 8.89
N GLU A 79 -9.62 -0.40 9.42
CA GLU A 79 -9.98 0.60 10.46
C GLU A 79 -11.15 1.48 10.00
N SER A 80 -11.15 1.89 8.74
CA SER A 80 -12.19 2.75 8.18
C SER A 80 -13.55 2.06 8.05
N LEU A 81 -13.56 0.72 7.95
CA LEU A 81 -14.75 -0.08 7.66
C LEU A 81 -15.37 -0.73 8.91
N GLN A 82 -14.62 -0.94 9.99
CA GLN A 82 -15.04 -1.75 11.15
C GLN A 82 -16.30 -1.23 11.89
N GLU A 83 -16.69 0.03 11.69
CA GLU A 83 -17.91 0.57 12.29
C GLU A 83 -19.17 0.05 11.60
N ASN A 84 -19.14 -0.08 10.29
CA ASN A 84 -20.31 -0.44 9.48
C ASN A 84 -20.28 -1.90 8.99
N PHE A 85 -19.14 -2.59 9.10
CA PHE A 85 -18.92 -3.94 8.62
C PHE A 85 -18.33 -4.84 9.71
N ASP A 86 -18.55 -6.16 9.59
CA ASP A 86 -17.82 -7.18 10.34
C ASP A 86 -16.52 -7.52 9.58
N VAL A 87 -15.40 -6.95 10.02
CA VAL A 87 -14.13 -7.01 9.28
C VAL A 87 -13.24 -8.13 9.79
N THR A 88 -12.78 -8.98 8.89
CA THR A 88 -11.85 -10.08 9.18
C THR A 88 -10.61 -9.99 8.28
N PHE A 89 -9.42 -9.92 8.89
CA PHE A 89 -8.17 -10.13 8.16
C PHE A 89 -7.97 -11.62 7.87
N ILE A 90 -7.56 -11.93 6.64
CA ILE A 90 -7.13 -13.27 6.24
C ILE A 90 -5.62 -13.24 6.06
N SER A 91 -4.91 -14.11 6.77
CA SER A 91 -3.45 -14.19 6.80
C SER A 91 -3.00 -15.65 6.75
N HIS A 92 -1.74 -15.90 6.42
CA HIS A 92 -1.14 -17.25 6.44
C HIS A 92 -0.29 -17.51 7.68
N LYS A 93 0.15 -16.46 8.35
CA LYS A 93 0.92 -16.55 9.60
C LYS A 93 0.19 -15.85 10.73
N LYS A 94 0.47 -16.30 11.95
CA LYS A 94 -0.12 -15.71 13.14
C LYS A 94 0.43 -14.30 13.34
N VAL A 95 -0.46 -13.35 13.44
CA VAL A 95 -0.23 -11.96 13.85
C VAL A 95 -1.37 -11.56 14.77
N SER A 96 -1.16 -10.66 15.72
CA SER A 96 -2.23 -10.16 16.59
C SER A 96 -2.72 -8.78 16.14
N LEU A 97 -3.96 -8.45 16.49
CA LEU A 97 -4.48 -7.10 16.24
C LEU A 97 -3.67 -6.04 17.02
N ASP A 98 -3.28 -6.33 18.27
CA ASP A 98 -2.46 -5.43 19.07
C ASP A 98 -1.15 -5.12 18.38
N GLN A 99 -0.49 -6.13 17.81
CA GLN A 99 0.74 -5.94 17.05
C GLN A 99 0.54 -5.04 15.82
N LEU A 100 -0.56 -5.20 15.07
CA LEU A 100 -0.88 -4.33 13.93
C LEU A 100 -1.22 -2.91 14.38
N GLN A 101 -1.94 -2.76 15.50
CA GLN A 101 -2.26 -1.46 16.11
C GLN A 101 -0.98 -0.71 16.50
N ASP A 102 -0.05 -1.40 17.18
CA ASP A 102 1.22 -0.82 17.62
C ASP A 102 2.10 -0.42 16.43
N TRP A 103 2.18 -1.25 15.38
CA TRP A 103 3.00 -0.97 14.21
C TRP A 103 2.54 0.25 13.42
N TYR A 104 1.23 0.46 13.34
CA TYR A 104 0.66 1.45 12.42
C TYR A 104 -0.07 2.60 13.09
N GLY A 105 -0.24 2.56 14.41
CA GLY A 105 -0.98 3.58 15.17
C GLY A 105 -2.48 3.57 14.80
N LEU A 106 -3.09 2.39 14.71
CA LEU A 106 -4.47 2.20 14.28
C LEU A 106 -5.35 1.68 15.43
N ASP A 107 -6.65 1.89 15.34
CA ASP A 107 -7.64 1.20 16.18
C ASP A 107 -8.33 0.09 15.37
N LEU A 108 -8.01 -1.16 15.68
CA LEU A 108 -8.55 -2.35 15.01
C LEU A 108 -9.38 -3.25 15.94
N LYS A 109 -9.86 -2.70 17.06
CA LYS A 109 -10.51 -3.48 18.16
C LYS A 109 -11.75 -4.26 17.73
N LYS A 110 -12.45 -3.82 16.68
CA LYS A 110 -13.64 -4.49 16.16
C LYS A 110 -13.33 -5.47 15.03
N CYS A 111 -12.08 -5.54 14.59
CA CYS A 111 -11.63 -6.46 13.56
C CYS A 111 -11.36 -7.86 14.13
N LYS A 112 -11.28 -8.84 13.25
CA LYS A 112 -10.93 -10.24 13.54
C LYS A 112 -9.74 -10.66 12.69
N ILE A 113 -9.04 -11.72 13.07
CA ILE A 113 -7.99 -12.35 12.25
C ILE A 113 -8.31 -13.83 12.09
N LYS A 114 -8.28 -14.29 10.84
CA LYS A 114 -8.37 -15.69 10.46
C LYS A 114 -7.08 -16.13 9.78
N VAL A 115 -6.43 -17.15 10.33
CA VAL A 115 -5.21 -17.72 9.74
C VAL A 115 -5.59 -18.91 8.87
N ILE A 116 -5.20 -18.89 7.60
CA ILE A 116 -5.45 -19.96 6.63
C ILE A 116 -4.11 -20.57 6.22
N LYS A 117 -4.04 -21.88 6.36
CA LYS A 117 -2.89 -22.64 5.90
C LYS A 117 -3.07 -23.09 4.46
N ILE A 118 -2.05 -22.88 3.65
CA ILE A 118 -2.00 -23.38 2.27
C ILE A 118 -1.05 -24.56 2.25
N PRO A 119 -1.54 -25.82 2.04
CA PRO A 119 -0.73 -27.02 2.14
C PRO A 119 0.48 -27.05 1.21
N PHE A 120 0.41 -26.37 0.07
CA PHE A 120 1.51 -26.23 -0.87
C PHE A 120 2.77 -25.62 -0.22
N PHE A 121 2.61 -24.60 0.62
CA PHE A 121 3.71 -23.92 1.28
C PHE A 121 4.13 -24.60 2.59
N GLU A 122 3.23 -25.33 3.26
CA GLU A 122 3.55 -26.04 4.50
C GLU A 122 4.46 -27.27 4.30
N LYS A 123 4.48 -27.87 3.12
CA LYS A 123 5.31 -29.02 2.79
C LYS A 123 6.79 -28.68 2.60
N ARG A 124 7.16 -27.41 2.54
CA ARG A 124 8.53 -26.97 2.34
C ARG A 124 9.25 -26.86 3.68
N LYS A 125 10.41 -27.55 3.80
CA LYS A 125 11.23 -27.58 5.02
C LYS A 125 11.92 -26.25 5.37
N GLU A 126 11.89 -25.28 4.47
CA GLU A 126 12.45 -23.94 4.70
C GLU A 126 11.34 -23.01 5.20
N GLU A 127 11.51 -22.50 6.41
CA GLU A 127 10.72 -21.39 6.94
C GLU A 127 11.04 -20.09 6.17
N LYS A 128 10.59 -20.03 4.92
CA LYS A 128 10.56 -18.75 4.24
C LYS A 128 9.43 -17.92 4.83
N ASP A 129 9.79 -16.74 5.30
CA ASP A 129 8.85 -15.83 5.94
C ASP A 129 7.81 -15.22 5.00
N THR A 130 7.99 -15.36 3.69
CA THR A 130 7.07 -14.87 2.65
C THR A 130 6.54 -16.00 1.78
N PHE A 131 5.24 -15.94 1.46
CA PHE A 131 4.66 -16.72 0.38
C PHE A 131 5.02 -16.03 -0.94
N ASP A 132 6.13 -16.44 -1.53
CA ASP A 132 6.50 -15.93 -2.84
C ASP A 132 5.69 -16.67 -3.92
N ALA A 133 4.74 -15.95 -4.53
CA ALA A 133 4.00 -16.47 -5.67
C ALA A 133 4.91 -16.75 -6.88
N GLY A 134 6.12 -16.19 -6.94
CA GLY A 134 7.15 -16.53 -7.92
C GLY A 134 7.67 -17.96 -7.80
N GLU A 135 7.49 -18.61 -6.64
CA GLU A 135 7.85 -20.00 -6.43
C GLU A 135 6.81 -21.00 -6.98
N VAL A 136 5.63 -20.53 -7.37
CA VAL A 136 4.58 -21.36 -7.93
C VAL A 136 4.82 -21.55 -9.42
N ASP A 137 4.88 -22.80 -9.88
CA ASP A 137 4.84 -23.10 -11.30
C ASP A 137 3.42 -22.87 -11.84
N LEU A 138 3.15 -21.64 -12.26
CA LEU A 138 1.86 -21.21 -12.79
C LEU A 138 1.40 -21.97 -14.05
N LYS A 139 2.27 -22.81 -14.64
CA LYS A 139 1.87 -23.71 -15.72
C LYS A 139 1.19 -24.98 -15.20
N LYS A 140 1.43 -25.34 -13.95
CA LYS A 140 0.96 -26.61 -13.36
C LYS A 140 -0.19 -26.43 -12.38
N GLU A 141 -0.09 -25.50 -11.43
CA GLU A 141 -1.04 -25.43 -10.32
C GLU A 141 -1.28 -24.00 -9.84
N ASN A 142 -2.42 -23.80 -9.17
CA ASN A 142 -2.77 -22.59 -8.43
C ASN A 142 -3.06 -22.96 -6.97
N PRO A 143 -2.12 -22.80 -6.04
CA PRO A 143 -2.34 -23.15 -4.64
C PRO A 143 -3.29 -22.18 -3.92
N PHE A 144 -3.58 -21.01 -4.52
CA PHE A 144 -4.42 -19.98 -3.92
C PHE A 144 -5.93 -20.23 -4.06
N HIS A 145 -6.35 -21.38 -4.61
CA HIS A 145 -7.77 -21.76 -4.63
C HIS A 145 -8.38 -21.88 -3.23
N PHE A 146 -7.58 -22.10 -2.18
CA PHE A 146 -8.03 -22.07 -0.79
C PHE A 146 -8.52 -20.67 -0.41
N ILE A 147 -7.84 -19.60 -0.86
CA ILE A 147 -8.26 -18.22 -0.63
C ILE A 147 -9.48 -17.88 -1.47
N SER A 148 -9.54 -18.40 -2.70
CA SER A 148 -10.74 -18.25 -3.54
C SER A 148 -11.98 -18.82 -2.85
N ARG A 149 -11.90 -20.03 -2.26
CA ARG A 149 -13.00 -20.61 -1.48
C ARG A 149 -13.35 -19.75 -0.27
N GLU A 150 -12.34 -19.34 0.48
CA GLU A 150 -12.54 -18.51 1.68
C GLU A 150 -13.20 -17.17 1.34
N SER A 151 -12.88 -16.56 0.18
CA SER A 151 -13.50 -15.31 -0.23
C SER A 151 -15.02 -15.42 -0.35
N GLY A 152 -15.53 -16.60 -0.67
CA GLY A 152 -16.98 -16.87 -0.79
C GLY A 152 -17.75 -16.91 0.53
N GLU A 153 -17.07 -16.89 1.67
CA GLU A 153 -17.69 -16.86 2.99
C GLU A 153 -18.05 -15.42 3.45
N TYR A 154 -17.71 -14.41 2.63
CA TYR A 154 -17.89 -13.00 2.96
C TYR A 154 -18.72 -12.29 1.90
N ASP A 155 -19.43 -11.23 2.32
CA ASP A 155 -20.15 -10.35 1.39
C ASP A 155 -19.21 -9.59 0.47
N ILE A 156 -18.09 -9.12 1.03
CA ILE A 156 -17.06 -8.33 0.34
C ILE A 156 -15.69 -8.95 0.59
N PHE A 157 -14.94 -9.15 -0.46
CA PHE A 157 -13.56 -9.64 -0.41
C PHE A 157 -12.59 -8.59 -0.96
N ILE A 158 -11.59 -8.20 -0.16
CA ILE A 158 -10.55 -7.25 -0.53
C ILE A 158 -9.22 -8.00 -0.63
N ASN A 159 -8.67 -8.11 -1.85
CA ASN A 159 -7.35 -8.66 -2.09
C ASN A 159 -6.31 -7.53 -2.03
N ASN A 160 -5.65 -7.37 -0.88
CA ASN A 160 -4.66 -6.29 -0.65
C ASN A 160 -3.23 -6.67 -1.05
N CYS A 161 -2.98 -7.91 -1.45
CA CYS A 161 -1.62 -8.41 -1.71
C CYS A 161 -1.29 -8.65 -3.18
N MET A 162 -2.09 -8.13 -4.10
CA MET A 162 -1.88 -8.22 -5.55
C MET A 162 -1.78 -9.66 -6.09
N LEU A 163 -2.38 -10.64 -5.42
CA LEU A 163 -2.40 -12.01 -5.95
C LEU A 163 -3.45 -12.16 -7.03
N GLU A 164 -3.04 -11.97 -8.26
CA GLU A 164 -3.85 -12.07 -9.48
C GLU A 164 -4.46 -13.46 -9.71
N MET A 165 -3.92 -14.47 -9.01
CA MET A 165 -4.36 -15.88 -9.10
C MET A 165 -5.55 -16.22 -8.19
N VAL A 166 -5.99 -15.30 -7.36
CA VAL A 166 -7.16 -15.50 -6.48
C VAL A 166 -8.41 -15.14 -7.26
N TYR A 167 -9.24 -16.14 -7.55
CA TYR A 167 -10.58 -15.94 -8.12
C TYR A 167 -11.55 -15.56 -7.01
N PRO A 168 -12.20 -14.38 -7.04
CA PRO A 168 -13.13 -13.98 -6.00
C PRO A 168 -14.47 -14.72 -6.12
N LEU A 169 -14.98 -15.26 -5.01
CA LEU A 169 -16.29 -15.93 -4.94
C LEU A 169 -17.32 -15.15 -4.10
N SER A 170 -16.92 -14.03 -3.50
CA SER A 170 -17.81 -13.12 -2.77
C SER A 170 -18.77 -12.39 -3.71
N ASN A 171 -19.84 -11.81 -3.14
CA ASN A 171 -20.77 -10.98 -3.91
C ASN A 171 -20.12 -9.74 -4.51
N ILE A 172 -19.21 -9.13 -3.76
CA ILE A 172 -18.45 -7.95 -4.14
C ILE A 172 -16.97 -8.24 -3.87
N SER A 173 -16.12 -7.82 -4.79
CA SER A 173 -14.68 -8.03 -4.66
C SER A 173 -13.88 -6.82 -5.11
N GLU A 174 -12.88 -6.48 -4.31
CA GLU A 174 -11.97 -5.36 -4.53
C GLU A 174 -10.55 -5.91 -4.75
N PHE A 175 -9.91 -5.58 -5.85
CA PHE A 175 -8.51 -5.89 -6.09
C PHE A 175 -7.67 -4.63 -5.86
N VAL A 176 -6.80 -4.62 -4.85
CA VAL A 176 -5.90 -3.51 -4.57
C VAL A 176 -4.57 -3.77 -5.27
N CYS A 177 -4.26 -2.99 -6.29
CA CYS A 177 -3.00 -3.05 -7.02
C CYS A 177 -2.03 -1.98 -6.53
N HIS A 178 -0.90 -2.40 -5.99
CA HIS A 178 0.19 -1.50 -5.61
C HIS A 178 1.15 -1.26 -6.78
N PHE A 179 1.33 -2.24 -7.65
CA PHE A 179 1.93 -2.15 -8.98
C PHE A 179 1.76 -3.48 -9.75
N PRO A 180 1.46 -3.49 -11.04
CA PRO A 180 1.28 -4.70 -11.82
C PRO A 180 2.64 -5.31 -12.22
N GLU A 181 3.27 -6.04 -11.30
CA GLU A 181 4.62 -6.58 -11.49
C GLU A 181 4.67 -7.70 -12.53
N ARG A 182 3.59 -8.50 -12.64
CA ARG A 182 3.57 -9.72 -13.45
C ARG A 182 2.78 -9.54 -14.73
N GLU A 183 3.16 -10.31 -15.75
CA GLU A 183 2.35 -10.51 -16.95
C GLU A 183 1.16 -11.44 -16.66
N LYS A 184 0.12 -11.37 -17.48
CA LYS A 184 -1.04 -12.25 -17.35
C LYS A 184 -0.66 -13.71 -17.48
N SER A 185 -0.96 -14.52 -16.47
CA SER A 185 -0.83 -15.97 -16.49
C SER A 185 -2.18 -16.62 -16.85
N ARG A 186 -2.20 -17.95 -17.02
CA ARG A 186 -3.45 -18.69 -17.17
C ARG A 186 -4.39 -18.62 -15.96
N PHE A 187 -3.86 -18.23 -14.80
CA PHE A 187 -4.60 -18.04 -13.56
C PHE A 187 -4.83 -16.55 -13.25
N PHE A 188 -4.82 -15.71 -14.27
CA PHE A 188 -5.11 -14.30 -14.11
C PHE A 188 -6.62 -14.09 -13.93
N HIS A 189 -7.01 -13.55 -12.78
CA HIS A 189 -8.42 -13.36 -12.40
C HIS A 189 -8.76 -11.92 -11.99
N VAL A 190 -7.87 -10.96 -12.21
CA VAL A 190 -8.13 -9.55 -11.84
C VAL A 190 -9.35 -8.98 -12.57
N ASP A 191 -9.60 -9.44 -13.79
CA ASP A 191 -10.79 -9.10 -14.59
C ASP A 191 -12.12 -9.64 -14.04
N LYS A 192 -12.08 -10.45 -12.98
CA LYS A 192 -13.25 -11.02 -12.28
C LYS A 192 -13.62 -10.24 -11.03
N TYR A 193 -12.78 -9.31 -10.60
CA TYR A 193 -13.09 -8.45 -9.44
C TYR A 193 -14.12 -7.40 -9.83
N THR A 194 -14.96 -7.05 -8.85
CA THR A 194 -16.00 -6.02 -9.03
C THR A 194 -15.38 -4.65 -9.26
N HIS A 195 -14.30 -4.35 -8.51
CA HIS A 195 -13.55 -3.11 -8.68
C HIS A 195 -12.04 -3.37 -8.59
N ILE A 196 -11.29 -2.57 -9.34
CA ILE A 196 -9.83 -2.52 -9.30
C ILE A 196 -9.43 -1.18 -8.70
N LEU A 197 -8.80 -1.22 -7.52
CA LEU A 197 -8.28 -0.05 -6.82
C LEU A 197 -6.77 0.03 -7.04
N CYS A 198 -6.21 1.23 -7.19
CA CYS A 198 -4.77 1.41 -7.26
C CYS A 198 -4.28 2.53 -6.34
N ASN A 199 -3.00 2.49 -6.00
CA ASN A 199 -2.37 3.39 -5.04
C ASN A 199 -1.88 4.72 -5.64
N SER A 200 -1.88 4.85 -6.98
CA SER A 200 -1.47 6.05 -7.71
C SER A 200 -1.99 6.03 -9.14
N GLN A 201 -2.02 7.17 -9.81
CA GLN A 201 -2.32 7.26 -11.24
C GLN A 201 -1.26 6.53 -12.06
N TYR A 202 0.01 6.64 -11.65
CA TYR A 202 1.11 5.90 -12.27
C TYR A 202 0.86 4.39 -12.28
N THR A 203 0.45 3.83 -11.15
CA THR A 203 0.05 2.41 -11.08
C THR A 203 -1.14 2.12 -11.98
N GLY A 204 -2.14 3.01 -12.01
CA GLY A 204 -3.30 2.89 -12.89
C GLY A 204 -2.94 2.84 -14.37
N GLU A 205 -2.02 3.70 -14.83
CA GLU A 205 -1.51 3.68 -16.20
C GLU A 205 -0.83 2.34 -16.55
N TRP A 206 -0.09 1.76 -15.59
CA TRP A 206 0.59 0.48 -15.80
C TRP A 206 -0.37 -0.72 -15.76
N ILE A 207 -1.45 -0.66 -14.97
CA ILE A 207 -2.56 -1.62 -15.02
C ILE A 207 -3.13 -1.64 -16.45
N LYS A 208 -3.41 -0.46 -17.02
CA LYS A 208 -3.91 -0.34 -18.39
C LYS A 208 -2.93 -0.91 -19.41
N ARG A 209 -1.65 -0.53 -19.32
CA ARG A 209 -0.62 -0.96 -20.27
C ARG A 209 -0.32 -2.46 -20.22
N LYS A 210 -0.20 -3.04 -19.01
CA LYS A 210 0.18 -4.45 -18.84
C LYS A 210 -1.01 -5.41 -18.91
N TRP A 211 -2.13 -5.00 -18.33
CA TRP A 211 -3.29 -5.89 -18.19
C TRP A 211 -4.48 -5.51 -19.05
N ASP A 212 -4.41 -4.41 -19.78
CA ASP A 212 -5.53 -3.86 -20.56
C ASP A 212 -6.82 -3.80 -19.75
N LEU A 213 -6.71 -3.34 -18.49
CA LEU A 213 -7.79 -3.12 -17.54
C LEU A 213 -7.77 -1.67 -17.09
N ASP A 214 -8.94 -1.09 -16.85
CA ASP A 214 -9.05 0.25 -16.32
C ASP A 214 -9.31 0.18 -14.81
N PRO A 215 -8.48 0.84 -13.97
CA PRO A 215 -8.76 0.89 -12.53
C PRO A 215 -9.98 1.77 -12.24
N ASP A 216 -10.82 1.33 -11.30
CA ASP A 216 -12.04 2.05 -10.93
C ASP A 216 -11.75 3.28 -10.08
N LYS A 217 -10.75 3.21 -9.21
CA LYS A 217 -10.40 4.26 -8.25
C LYS A 217 -8.91 4.30 -7.92
N VAL A 218 -8.43 5.53 -7.75
CA VAL A 218 -7.12 5.79 -7.14
C VAL A 218 -7.33 6.16 -5.67
N PHE A 219 -6.78 5.36 -4.76
CA PHE A 219 -6.72 5.65 -3.34
C PHE A 219 -5.27 5.82 -2.93
N TYR A 220 -4.81 7.06 -2.87
CA TYR A 220 -3.46 7.37 -2.42
C TYR A 220 -3.21 6.81 -1.01
N PRO A 221 -2.06 6.17 -0.74
CA PRO A 221 -1.76 5.55 0.54
C PRO A 221 -1.92 6.51 1.73
N PRO A 222 -2.36 6.01 2.88
CA PRO A 222 -2.49 6.80 4.10
C PRO A 222 -1.11 7.12 4.68
N VAL A 223 -0.71 8.38 4.68
CA VAL A 223 0.55 8.81 5.27
C VAL A 223 0.28 9.65 6.52
N GLU A 224 0.88 9.25 7.63
CA GLU A 224 0.80 9.99 8.89
C GLU A 224 2.16 9.87 9.59
N MET A 225 2.96 10.89 9.43
CA MET A 225 4.29 10.98 10.03
C MET A 225 4.53 12.37 10.65
N ALA A 226 3.51 13.23 10.67
CA ALA A 226 3.66 14.55 11.23
C ALA A 226 4.02 14.45 12.72
N GLY A 227 5.13 15.05 13.07
CA GLY A 227 5.45 15.32 14.47
C GLY A 227 4.52 16.42 15.02
N ALA A 228 4.57 16.65 16.33
CA ALA A 228 3.84 17.74 16.95
C ALA A 228 4.10 19.07 16.21
N LEU A 229 3.04 19.85 15.98
CA LEU A 229 3.05 21.18 15.31
C LEU A 229 3.82 22.25 16.11
N GLY A 230 5.04 21.95 16.56
CA GLY A 230 5.94 22.87 17.24
C GLY A 230 6.89 23.59 16.28
N ARG A 231 7.70 24.51 16.80
CA ARG A 231 8.84 25.05 16.07
C ARG A 231 9.79 23.91 15.71
N MET A 232 9.78 23.50 14.43
CA MET A 232 10.75 22.52 13.94
C MET A 232 12.11 23.21 13.79
N ASN A 233 13.06 22.85 14.64
CA ASN A 233 14.46 23.24 14.45
C ASN A 233 15.06 22.38 13.35
N LYS A 234 15.03 22.89 12.12
CA LYS A 234 15.64 22.22 10.97
C LYS A 234 17.16 22.28 11.05
N GLU A 235 17.78 21.12 10.87
CA GLU A 235 19.22 20.97 10.81
C GLU A 235 19.67 20.85 9.34
N LYS A 236 20.95 21.09 9.10
CA LYS A 236 21.59 20.95 7.78
C LYS A 236 21.76 19.46 7.41
N ILE A 237 20.61 18.77 7.24
CA ILE A 237 20.51 17.34 6.94
C ILE A 237 19.78 17.14 5.62
N ILE A 238 20.44 16.38 4.72
CA ILE A 238 19.80 15.73 3.58
C ILE A 238 19.43 14.32 4.05
N LEU A 239 18.15 14.01 4.10
CA LEU A 239 17.62 12.72 4.54
C LEU A 239 17.19 11.88 3.34
N SER A 240 17.41 10.58 3.40
CA SER A 240 16.74 9.60 2.55
C SER A 240 16.26 8.44 3.40
N VAL A 241 15.03 7.98 3.16
CA VAL A 241 14.41 6.88 3.91
C VAL A 241 13.89 5.82 2.93
N SER A 242 14.47 4.63 2.99
CA SER A 242 14.04 3.50 2.16
C SER A 242 14.72 2.21 2.59
N ARG A 243 14.08 1.05 2.35
CA ARG A 243 14.69 -0.26 2.62
C ARG A 243 15.97 -0.46 1.80
N PHE A 244 16.98 -1.10 2.40
CA PHE A 244 18.18 -1.55 1.70
C PHE A 244 17.88 -2.88 1.00
N GLU A 245 17.32 -2.80 -0.20
CA GLU A 245 17.00 -3.96 -1.01
C GLU A 245 18.26 -4.50 -1.72
N LEU A 246 18.38 -5.82 -1.84
CA LEU A 246 19.51 -6.47 -2.52
C LEU A 246 19.69 -5.98 -3.97
N SER A 247 18.57 -5.66 -4.63
CA SER A 247 18.53 -5.14 -6.00
C SER A 247 19.12 -3.73 -6.15
N GLY A 248 19.29 -2.98 -5.03
CA GLY A 248 19.69 -1.58 -5.04
C GLY A 248 18.68 -0.62 -5.70
N LYS A 249 17.43 -1.04 -5.87
CA LYS A 249 16.34 -0.26 -6.52
C LYS A 249 16.19 1.15 -5.96
N LYS A 250 16.44 1.34 -4.66
CA LYS A 250 16.32 2.64 -3.98
C LYS A 250 17.58 3.53 -4.10
N GLN A 251 18.65 3.04 -4.74
CA GLN A 251 19.81 3.83 -5.17
C GLN A 251 20.64 4.50 -4.05
N GLN A 252 20.65 3.97 -2.83
CA GLN A 252 21.41 4.56 -1.72
C GLN A 252 22.92 4.67 -2.02
N LEU A 253 23.49 3.72 -2.77
CA LEU A 253 24.89 3.78 -3.18
C LEU A 253 25.18 5.00 -4.07
N GLU A 254 24.27 5.30 -5.00
CA GLU A 254 24.41 6.48 -5.86
C GLU A 254 24.21 7.78 -5.08
N MET A 255 23.31 7.80 -4.08
CA MET A 255 23.15 8.95 -3.18
C MET A 255 24.48 9.32 -2.51
N VAL A 256 25.20 8.32 -1.96
CA VAL A 256 26.50 8.55 -1.32
C VAL A 256 27.52 9.13 -2.30
N LYS A 257 27.62 8.58 -3.52
CA LYS A 257 28.56 9.06 -4.56
C LYS A 257 28.24 10.49 -5.01
N ILE A 258 26.94 10.78 -5.20
CA ILE A 258 26.51 12.11 -5.63
C ILE A 258 26.78 13.12 -4.51
N PHE A 259 26.50 12.78 -3.25
CA PHE A 259 26.81 13.62 -2.10
C PHE A 259 28.31 13.86 -1.94
N GLU A 260 29.16 12.85 -2.16
CA GLU A 260 30.61 12.98 -2.18
C GLU A 260 31.06 13.97 -3.27
N LYS A 261 30.58 13.79 -4.52
CA LYS A 261 30.89 14.70 -5.63
C LYS A 261 30.46 16.13 -5.31
N MET A 262 29.25 16.31 -4.74
CA MET A 262 28.73 17.60 -4.35
C MET A 262 29.60 18.30 -3.29
N THR A 263 30.01 17.58 -2.24
CA THR A 263 30.83 18.14 -1.16
C THR A 263 32.25 18.50 -1.62
N ARG A 264 32.82 17.74 -2.55
CA ARG A 264 34.13 18.05 -3.16
C ARG A 264 34.06 19.28 -4.09
N LYS A 265 32.96 19.40 -4.85
CA LYS A 265 32.78 20.53 -5.80
C LYS A 265 32.42 21.83 -5.10
N HIS A 266 31.68 21.76 -3.97
CA HIS A 266 31.20 22.94 -3.25
C HIS A 266 31.51 22.84 -1.73
N PRO A 267 32.78 22.76 -1.32
CA PRO A 267 33.18 22.48 0.05
C PRO A 267 32.67 23.50 1.07
N GLU A 268 32.68 24.80 0.73
CA GLU A 268 32.29 25.87 1.64
C GLU A 268 30.78 25.83 1.94
N ILE A 269 29.96 25.68 0.89
CA ILE A 269 28.48 25.64 1.01
C ILE A 269 28.03 24.38 1.77
N THR A 270 28.70 23.25 1.53
CA THR A 270 28.32 21.93 2.10
C THR A 270 29.02 21.61 3.41
N ARG A 271 29.87 22.51 3.95
CA ARG A 271 30.72 22.26 5.12
C ARG A 271 29.97 21.68 6.31
N GLU A 272 28.80 22.23 6.64
CA GLU A 272 28.01 21.82 7.79
C GLU A 272 26.91 20.80 7.46
N TRP A 273 26.70 20.51 6.18
CA TRP A 273 25.66 19.58 5.75
C TRP A 273 26.08 18.13 5.92
N LYS A 274 25.12 17.31 6.33
CA LYS A 274 25.26 15.86 6.49
C LYS A 274 24.21 15.15 5.63
N MET A 275 24.55 13.96 5.18
CA MET A 275 23.58 13.03 4.60
C MET A 275 23.24 11.95 5.62
N VAL A 276 21.95 11.74 5.85
CA VAL A 276 21.45 10.64 6.67
C VAL A 276 20.62 9.72 5.78
N ILE A 277 21.00 8.43 5.72
CA ILE A 277 20.28 7.40 5.00
C ILE A 277 19.73 6.42 6.03
N ALA A 278 18.40 6.39 6.17
CA ALA A 278 17.71 5.52 7.12
C ALA A 278 16.91 4.42 6.38
N GLY A 279 16.82 3.25 6.99
CA GLY A 279 15.98 2.18 6.43
C GLY A 279 16.17 0.82 7.05
N GLY A 280 15.23 -0.07 6.75
CA GLY A 280 15.29 -1.47 7.15
C GLY A 280 16.26 -2.28 6.27
N SER A 281 16.90 -3.26 6.88
CA SER A 281 17.75 -4.23 6.19
C SER A 281 17.74 -5.57 6.90
N HIS A 282 17.89 -6.66 6.15
CA HIS A 282 18.20 -7.97 6.71
C HIS A 282 19.66 -8.01 7.22
N GLU A 283 19.95 -8.93 8.16
CA GLU A 283 21.27 -9.04 8.78
C GLU A 283 22.41 -9.23 7.77
N LYS A 284 22.21 -10.08 6.75
CA LYS A 284 23.20 -10.34 5.69
C LYS A 284 22.78 -9.64 4.40
N ASN A 285 23.21 -8.39 4.24
CA ASN A 285 22.89 -7.60 3.04
C ASN A 285 24.16 -7.07 2.35
N PRO A 286 24.65 -7.73 1.28
CA PRO A 286 25.84 -7.31 0.57
C PRO A 286 25.69 -5.92 -0.10
N TYR A 287 24.47 -5.51 -0.46
CA TYR A 287 24.25 -4.16 -0.97
C TYR A 287 24.50 -3.10 0.12
N LEU A 288 23.98 -3.32 1.34
CA LEU A 288 24.24 -2.44 2.48
C LEU A 288 25.73 -2.35 2.80
N GLU A 289 26.47 -3.47 2.75
CA GLU A 289 27.92 -3.46 2.98
C GLU A 289 28.68 -2.61 1.94
N ARG A 290 28.24 -2.64 0.68
CA ARG A 290 28.78 -1.75 -0.35
C ARG A 290 28.50 -0.28 -0.04
N VAL A 291 27.28 0.04 0.41
CA VAL A 291 26.90 1.41 0.83
C VAL A 291 27.75 1.88 2.00
N LYS A 292 27.94 1.03 3.04
CA LYS A 292 28.81 1.31 4.19
C LYS A 292 30.25 1.60 3.75
N LYS A 293 30.82 0.72 2.93
CA LYS A 293 32.21 0.89 2.44
C LYS A 293 32.37 2.19 1.65
N THR A 294 31.39 2.54 0.80
CA THR A 294 31.46 3.79 0.02
C THR A 294 31.30 5.00 0.91
N SER A 295 30.46 4.96 1.95
CA SER A 295 30.29 6.08 2.87
C SER A 295 31.56 6.40 3.69
N GLN A 296 32.46 5.42 3.86
CA GLN A 296 33.73 5.60 4.56
C GLN A 296 34.79 6.39 3.74
N SER A 297 34.57 6.61 2.44
CA SER A 297 35.43 7.46 1.64
C SER A 297 35.27 8.95 1.96
N LEU A 298 34.18 9.34 2.63
CA LEU A 298 33.96 10.71 3.07
C LEU A 298 34.48 10.93 4.51
N PRO A 299 34.76 12.19 4.90
CA PRO A 299 35.11 12.52 6.28
C PRO A 299 34.07 11.97 7.29
N PHE A 300 34.55 11.53 8.43
CA PHE A 300 33.70 10.94 9.49
C PHE A 300 32.51 11.87 9.83
N GLY A 301 31.32 11.27 9.90
CA GLY A 301 30.07 11.97 10.22
C GLY A 301 29.42 12.73 9.06
N LYS A 302 29.99 12.74 7.88
CA LYS A 302 29.36 13.37 6.70
C LYS A 302 28.22 12.53 6.12
N VAL A 303 28.37 11.20 6.10
CA VAL A 303 27.31 10.26 5.76
C VAL A 303 27.01 9.37 6.97
N ILE A 304 25.77 9.34 7.41
CA ILE A 304 25.32 8.58 8.56
C ILE A 304 24.29 7.57 8.07
N LEU A 305 24.55 6.29 8.34
CA LEU A 305 23.63 5.21 8.04
C LEU A 305 22.86 4.83 9.31
N LYS A 306 21.54 4.86 9.25
CA LYS A 306 20.60 4.53 10.33
C LYS A 306 19.79 3.29 9.96
N ILE A 307 20.21 2.12 10.46
CA ILE A 307 19.67 0.82 10.06
C ILE A 307 18.73 0.27 11.13
N ASN A 308 17.52 -0.15 10.74
CA ASN A 308 16.52 -0.78 11.63
C ASN A 308 16.23 0.05 12.90
N ILE A 309 16.14 1.37 12.72
CA ILE A 309 15.81 2.29 13.82
C ILE A 309 14.33 2.21 14.21
N SER A 310 14.01 2.66 15.41
CA SER A 310 12.64 2.76 15.89
C SER A 310 11.82 3.80 15.12
N LEU A 311 10.50 3.69 15.19
CA LEU A 311 9.60 4.67 14.57
C LEU A 311 9.81 6.09 15.15
N ASP A 312 10.11 6.19 16.45
CA ASP A 312 10.30 7.49 17.09
C ASP A 312 11.63 8.14 16.65
N GLU A 313 12.71 7.37 16.53
CA GLU A 313 13.96 7.86 15.92
C GLU A 313 13.75 8.29 14.47
N LEU A 314 12.94 7.56 13.71
CA LEU A 314 12.61 7.93 12.33
C LEU A 314 11.81 9.25 12.28
N LYS A 315 10.81 9.43 13.14
CA LYS A 315 10.07 10.70 13.27
C LYS A 315 11.00 11.86 13.58
N GLU A 316 11.92 11.66 14.54
CA GLU A 316 12.91 12.68 14.90
C GLU A 316 13.80 13.08 13.71
N LEU A 317 14.24 12.11 12.89
CA LEU A 317 15.00 12.40 11.68
C LEU A 317 14.22 13.25 10.68
N TYR A 318 12.96 12.92 10.40
CA TYR A 318 12.11 13.72 9.54
C TYR A 318 11.90 15.15 10.08
N GLN A 319 11.72 15.31 11.39
CA GLN A 319 11.55 16.62 12.01
C GLN A 319 12.81 17.49 11.87
N LYS A 320 14.00 16.91 12.00
CA LYS A 320 15.29 17.62 11.93
C LYS A 320 15.75 17.90 10.51
N ALA A 321 15.50 16.98 9.56
CA ALA A 321 16.02 17.10 8.21
C ALA A 321 15.39 18.29 7.45
N SER A 322 16.19 18.97 6.64
CA SER A 322 15.76 20.11 5.81
C SER A 322 15.43 19.69 4.38
N ILE A 323 16.18 18.77 3.82
CA ILE A 323 16.04 18.30 2.43
C ILE A 323 15.85 16.78 2.46
N PHE A 324 15.04 16.27 1.53
CA PHE A 324 14.80 14.84 1.36
C PHE A 324 15.16 14.41 -0.05
N TRP A 325 16.02 13.39 -0.19
CA TRP A 325 16.38 12.82 -1.47
C TRP A 325 15.69 11.49 -1.73
N HIS A 326 15.15 11.34 -2.94
CA HIS A 326 14.61 10.07 -3.41
C HIS A 326 14.98 9.82 -4.88
N LEU A 327 15.76 8.76 -5.13
CA LEU A 327 16.40 8.49 -6.42
C LEU A 327 15.83 7.26 -7.14
N ALA A 328 14.81 6.55 -6.62
CA ALA A 328 14.26 5.39 -7.32
C ALA A 328 13.74 5.79 -8.72
N GLY A 329 14.17 5.05 -9.73
CA GLY A 329 13.87 5.33 -11.14
C GLY A 329 14.99 6.04 -11.91
N LEU A 330 15.94 6.68 -11.22
CA LEU A 330 17.07 7.35 -11.89
C LEU A 330 17.85 6.36 -12.77
N GLU A 331 17.94 6.68 -14.07
CA GLU A 331 18.62 5.85 -15.08
C GLU A 331 18.08 4.40 -15.18
N GLN A 332 16.81 4.20 -14.81
CA GLN A 332 16.16 2.91 -14.92
C GLN A 332 15.09 2.93 -16.03
N ILE A 333 15.15 1.93 -16.92
CA ILE A 333 14.18 1.76 -18.01
C ILE A 333 12.94 1.00 -17.49
N ASP A 334 13.16 0.06 -16.56
CA ASP A 334 12.09 -0.78 -16.02
C ASP A 334 11.17 0.05 -15.12
N PRO A 335 9.88 0.16 -15.45
CA PRO A 335 8.92 0.93 -14.69
C PRO A 335 8.72 0.41 -13.26
N ASP A 336 8.95 -0.89 -13.03
CA ASP A 336 8.92 -1.48 -11.70
C ASP A 336 9.99 -0.89 -10.78
N ARG A 337 11.09 -0.37 -11.34
CA ARG A 337 12.17 0.27 -10.57
C ARG A 337 11.91 1.74 -10.21
N ALA A 338 10.85 2.35 -10.76
CA ALA A 338 10.40 3.66 -10.31
C ALA A 338 9.73 3.60 -8.94
N GLU A 339 9.52 4.74 -8.33
CA GLU A 339 8.68 4.83 -7.11
C GLU A 339 7.21 4.82 -7.52
N HIS A 340 6.44 3.83 -7.05
CA HIS A 340 5.05 3.66 -7.48
C HIS A 340 4.11 4.72 -6.90
N PHE A 341 4.38 5.19 -5.67
CA PHE A 341 3.74 6.35 -5.06
C PHE A 341 4.78 7.25 -4.40
N GLY A 342 5.34 6.85 -3.26
CA GLY A 342 6.36 7.61 -2.54
C GLY A 342 5.92 8.04 -1.14
N MET A 343 5.48 7.09 -0.32
CA MET A 343 5.05 7.37 1.07
C MET A 343 6.11 8.15 1.85
N THR A 344 7.40 7.76 1.74
CA THR A 344 8.50 8.42 2.45
C THR A 344 8.74 9.86 1.99
N THR A 345 8.41 10.19 0.74
CA THR A 345 8.41 11.58 0.24
C THR A 345 7.32 12.39 0.92
N VAL A 346 6.10 11.83 1.03
CA VAL A 346 5.00 12.49 1.74
C VAL A 346 5.32 12.65 3.23
N GLU A 347 5.92 11.64 3.88
CA GLU A 347 6.38 11.70 5.27
C GLU A 347 7.37 12.86 5.48
N ALA A 348 8.33 13.03 4.56
CA ALA A 348 9.26 14.15 4.57
C ALA A 348 8.53 15.50 4.41
N MET A 349 7.62 15.61 3.45
CA MET A 349 6.82 16.81 3.21
C MET A 349 5.98 17.20 4.43
N GLN A 350 5.32 16.23 5.09
CA GLN A 350 4.55 16.44 6.33
C GLN A 350 5.40 16.95 7.50
N ASN A 351 6.72 16.84 7.37
CA ASN A 351 7.69 17.40 8.33
C ASN A 351 8.46 18.60 7.78
N ARG A 352 7.96 19.29 6.74
CA ARG A 352 8.62 20.44 6.10
C ARG A 352 10.03 20.15 5.57
N CYS A 353 10.35 18.89 5.24
CA CYS A 353 11.53 18.59 4.43
C CYS A 353 11.22 18.91 2.97
N VAL A 354 12.11 19.60 2.30
CA VAL A 354 11.94 19.88 0.87
C VAL A 354 12.37 18.65 0.08
N PRO A 355 11.47 17.99 -0.65
CA PRO A 355 11.80 16.84 -1.47
C PRO A 355 12.55 17.29 -2.75
N VAL A 356 13.69 16.67 -3.02
CA VAL A 356 14.39 16.70 -4.30
C VAL A 356 14.39 15.26 -4.82
N VAL A 357 13.52 14.98 -5.78
CA VAL A 357 13.15 13.61 -6.15
C VAL A 357 13.27 13.39 -7.66
N TYR A 358 13.57 12.15 -8.05
CA TYR A 358 13.59 11.80 -9.48
C TYR A 358 12.21 12.04 -10.11
N LYS A 359 12.20 12.68 -11.30
CA LYS A 359 11.00 13.02 -12.08
C LYS A 359 10.38 11.78 -12.74
N GLY A 360 9.89 10.87 -11.94
CA GLY A 360 9.33 9.61 -12.43
C GLY A 360 8.37 8.96 -11.46
N GLY A 361 7.59 8.01 -11.97
CA GLY A 361 6.63 7.27 -11.16
C GLY A 361 5.59 8.14 -10.47
N GLY A 362 5.14 7.71 -9.32
CA GLY A 362 4.17 8.41 -8.48
C GLY A 362 4.70 9.69 -7.83
N GLN A 363 6.00 9.97 -7.90
CA GLN A 363 6.57 11.23 -7.38
C GLN A 363 5.95 12.46 -8.07
N LYS A 364 5.57 12.33 -9.36
CA LYS A 364 4.93 13.41 -10.13
C LYS A 364 3.53 13.75 -9.65
N GLU A 365 2.92 12.88 -8.87
CA GLU A 365 1.59 13.10 -8.28
C GLU A 365 1.67 13.77 -6.91
N ILE A 366 2.80 13.61 -6.23
CA ILE A 366 3.05 14.12 -4.88
C ILE A 366 3.62 15.53 -4.93
N VAL A 367 4.72 15.70 -5.67
CA VAL A 367 5.49 16.95 -5.71
C VAL A 367 4.99 17.87 -6.80
N GLU A 368 4.78 19.13 -6.45
CA GLU A 368 4.56 20.23 -7.38
C GLU A 368 5.91 20.93 -7.57
N ASP A 369 6.49 20.77 -8.80
CA ASP A 369 7.84 21.26 -9.10
C ASP A 369 7.97 22.75 -8.87
N GLN A 370 9.07 23.19 -8.28
CA GLN A 370 9.39 24.58 -7.90
C GLN A 370 8.45 25.17 -6.81
N VAL A 371 7.41 24.46 -6.37
CA VAL A 371 6.46 24.91 -5.38
C VAL A 371 6.61 24.14 -4.07
N SER A 372 6.42 22.83 -4.10
CA SER A 372 6.47 21.95 -2.92
C SER A 372 7.66 21.01 -2.89
N GLY A 373 8.59 21.17 -3.84
CA GLY A 373 9.80 20.39 -4.00
C GLY A 373 10.40 20.57 -5.37
N LEU A 374 11.43 19.81 -5.68
CA LEU A 374 12.15 19.90 -6.95
C LEU A 374 12.25 18.53 -7.61
N PHE A 375 12.01 18.46 -8.92
CA PHE A 375 12.33 17.29 -9.72
C PHE A 375 13.74 17.39 -10.29
N PHE A 376 14.39 16.25 -10.43
CA PHE A 376 15.62 16.11 -11.21
C PHE A 376 15.52 14.91 -12.15
N GLU A 377 16.25 14.96 -13.25
CA GLU A 377 16.33 13.88 -14.25
C GLU A 377 17.75 13.29 -14.34
N THR A 378 18.78 14.07 -13.96
CA THR A 378 20.18 13.66 -13.98
C THR A 378 20.86 13.85 -12.62
N ARG A 379 22.01 13.17 -12.42
CA ARG A 379 22.82 13.31 -11.20
C ARG A 379 23.32 14.74 -10.98
N ASP A 380 23.68 15.44 -12.07
CA ASP A 380 24.17 16.81 -11.99
C ASP A 380 23.03 17.78 -11.63
N GLU A 381 21.83 17.60 -12.19
CA GLU A 381 20.67 18.38 -11.75
C GLU A 381 20.31 18.17 -10.27
N LEU A 382 20.45 16.94 -9.75
CA LEU A 382 20.22 16.68 -8.31
C LEU A 382 21.19 17.52 -7.47
N MET A 383 22.49 17.56 -7.85
CA MET A 383 23.47 18.38 -7.15
C MET A 383 23.15 19.86 -7.25
N ASP A 384 22.94 20.38 -8.47
CA ASP A 384 22.74 21.80 -8.71
C ASP A 384 21.49 22.32 -7.99
N LYS A 385 20.36 21.59 -8.06
CA LYS A 385 19.12 21.92 -7.35
C LYS A 385 19.27 21.83 -5.84
N THR A 386 20.07 20.90 -5.34
CA THR A 386 20.36 20.81 -3.90
C THR A 386 21.21 21.99 -3.44
N ILE A 387 22.24 22.39 -4.19
CA ILE A 387 23.08 23.55 -3.89
C ILE A 387 22.22 24.84 -3.90
N GLU A 388 21.35 24.99 -4.88
CA GLU A 388 20.40 26.14 -4.95
C GLU A 388 19.53 26.27 -3.70
N LEU A 389 19.02 25.15 -3.15
CA LEU A 389 18.27 25.14 -1.89
C LEU A 389 19.16 25.45 -0.67
N ILE A 390 20.38 24.91 -0.64
CA ILE A 390 21.32 25.12 0.46
C ILE A 390 21.77 26.57 0.53
N ASP A 391 21.95 27.23 -0.61
CA ASP A 391 22.44 28.62 -0.71
C ASP A 391 21.35 29.64 -0.35
N SER A 392 20.07 29.26 -0.42
CA SER A 392 18.94 30.16 -0.10
C SER A 392 18.09 29.62 1.04
N LYS A 393 18.43 30.02 2.28
CA LYS A 393 17.65 29.65 3.47
C LYS A 393 16.17 30.04 3.35
N THR A 394 15.88 31.23 2.82
CA THR A 394 14.49 31.70 2.65
C THR A 394 13.70 30.79 1.72
N ARG A 395 14.28 30.46 0.54
CA ARG A 395 13.64 29.56 -0.40
C ARG A 395 13.42 28.16 0.18
N LEU A 396 14.40 27.62 0.90
CA LEU A 396 14.30 26.32 1.57
C LEU A 396 13.16 26.31 2.59
N GLU A 397 13.01 27.36 3.40
CA GLU A 397 11.96 27.49 4.39
C GLU A 397 10.57 27.67 3.75
N GLU A 398 10.45 28.48 2.71
CA GLU A 398 9.21 28.71 1.96
C GLU A 398 8.72 27.44 1.26
N MET A 399 9.62 26.77 0.53
CA MET A 399 9.30 25.52 -0.13
C MET A 399 8.96 24.41 0.89
N GLY A 400 9.62 24.39 2.06
CA GLY A 400 9.28 23.48 3.15
C GLY A 400 7.87 23.70 3.71
N ARG A 401 7.41 24.97 3.79
CA ARG A 401 6.01 25.28 4.15
C ARG A 401 5.03 24.77 3.08
N SER A 402 5.33 25.03 1.81
CA SER A 402 4.51 24.55 0.69
C SER A 402 4.48 23.01 0.62
N ALA A 403 5.62 22.35 0.88
CA ALA A 403 5.70 20.90 0.98
C ALA A 403 4.76 20.36 2.08
N TYR A 404 4.75 20.99 3.25
CA TYR A 404 3.87 20.59 4.35
C TYR A 404 2.39 20.69 3.96
N GLU A 405 1.97 21.80 3.37
CA GLU A 405 0.57 21.98 2.93
C GLU A 405 0.19 20.94 1.88
N ARG A 406 1.06 20.68 0.92
CA ARG A 406 0.84 19.65 -0.11
C ARG A 406 0.80 18.23 0.51
N GLY A 407 1.66 17.93 1.47
CA GLY A 407 1.72 16.62 2.15
C GLY A 407 0.43 16.25 2.88
N LYS A 408 -0.38 17.24 3.33
CA LYS A 408 -1.68 17.00 3.96
C LYS A 408 -2.71 16.37 3.02
N GLU A 409 -2.55 16.54 1.70
CA GLU A 409 -3.46 15.94 0.72
C GLU A 409 -3.43 14.40 0.73
N PHE A 410 -2.39 13.81 1.31
CA PHE A 410 -2.15 12.38 1.38
C PHE A 410 -2.23 11.82 2.81
N ASN A 411 -2.87 12.54 3.73
CA ASN A 411 -2.97 12.11 5.11
C ASN A 411 -3.97 10.94 5.29
N LYS A 412 -3.89 10.30 6.46
CA LYS A 412 -4.75 9.17 6.86
C LYS A 412 -6.24 9.54 6.78
N GLU A 413 -6.62 10.72 7.26
CA GLU A 413 -8.02 11.15 7.27
C GLU A 413 -8.61 11.22 5.85
N LYS A 414 -7.89 11.79 4.89
CA LYS A 414 -8.34 11.85 3.48
C LYS A 414 -8.46 10.46 2.87
N PHE A 415 -7.54 9.56 3.18
CA PHE A 415 -7.65 8.17 2.77
C PHE A 415 -8.91 7.52 3.35
N GLN A 416 -9.12 7.62 4.66
CA GLN A 416 -10.29 7.06 5.34
C GLN A 416 -11.61 7.59 4.78
N ASN A 417 -11.67 8.89 4.50
CA ASN A 417 -12.87 9.51 3.91
C ASN A 417 -13.16 9.00 2.49
N ARG A 418 -12.11 8.75 1.67
CA ARG A 418 -12.28 8.14 0.34
C ARG A 418 -12.76 6.69 0.45
N VAL A 419 -12.18 5.92 1.35
CA VAL A 419 -12.59 4.53 1.63
C VAL A 419 -14.04 4.48 2.09
N LYS A 420 -14.41 5.24 3.12
CA LYS A 420 -15.78 5.30 3.64
C LYS A 420 -16.79 5.65 2.53
N LYS A 421 -16.54 6.72 1.78
CA LYS A 421 -17.42 7.15 0.68
C LYS A 421 -17.58 6.07 -0.42
N HIS A 422 -16.50 5.35 -0.74
CA HIS A 422 -16.56 4.26 -1.72
C HIS A 422 -17.43 3.11 -1.18
N PHE A 423 -17.14 2.63 0.02
CA PHE A 423 -17.85 1.50 0.60
C PHE A 423 -19.28 1.82 1.03
N GLU A 424 -19.61 3.08 1.37
CA GLU A 424 -21.00 3.53 1.53
C GLU A 424 -21.80 3.38 0.23
N LYS A 425 -21.20 3.75 -0.92
CA LYS A 425 -21.83 3.56 -2.23
C LYS A 425 -21.97 2.08 -2.57
N VAL A 426 -20.93 1.29 -2.32
CA VAL A 426 -20.92 -0.16 -2.51
C VAL A 426 -22.00 -0.81 -1.65
N LEU A 427 -22.07 -0.47 -0.36
CA LEU A 427 -23.06 -0.98 0.57
C LEU A 427 -24.50 -0.61 0.16
N LYS A 428 -24.70 0.66 -0.23
CA LYS A 428 -26.02 1.10 -0.72
C LYS A 428 -26.46 0.29 -1.93
N GLY A 429 -25.59 0.06 -2.91
CA GLY A 429 -25.87 -0.79 -4.07
C GLY A 429 -26.06 -2.27 -3.69
N TYR A 430 -25.35 -2.75 -2.67
CA TYR A 430 -25.47 -4.11 -2.18
C TYR A 430 -26.81 -4.35 -1.45
N LEU A 431 -27.27 -3.40 -0.65
CA LEU A 431 -28.52 -3.49 0.10
C LEU A 431 -29.76 -3.07 -0.72
N SER A 432 -29.59 -2.33 -1.81
CA SER A 432 -30.71 -2.01 -2.73
C SER A 432 -31.05 -3.21 -3.60
N VAL A 433 -32.35 -3.52 -3.71
CA VAL A 433 -32.88 -4.65 -4.48
C VAL A 433 -33.69 -4.16 -5.66
#